data_0009c483c64234bb3ec3fb88d78a6327
#
_entry.id   0009c483c64234bb3ec3fb88d78a6327
#
_cell.length_a   1.000
_cell.length_b   1.000
_cell.length_c   1.000
_cell.angle_alpha   90.00
_cell.angle_beta   90.00
_cell.angle_gamma   90.00
#
_symmetry.space_group_name_H-M   'P 1'
#
loop_
_entity.id
_entity.type
_entity.pdbx_description
1 polymer ?
#
loop_
_entity_poly.entity_id
_entity_poly.type
_entity_poly.pdbx_seq_one_letter_code
_entity_poly.pdbx_strand_id
1 'polypeptide(L)'
;MPRGRKLSSAELQLASLSLLAEKPRHGYELIKAFEDLSNGFYSPSPGMIYPTLTYLEEVGFATVTLDGSRKLYAIAEAGQTHLDQNRAQADALLASLEKIGKRMDEVRRAFAGEASGDDAESLGGEPGLREAFHKARHRLRQAIGDRRGCPPDQARQIIAVLNRAAEEIEGL
;
A
#
# COMPACT_ATOMS: atom_id res chain seq x y z
N MET A 1 -4.01 -19.54 -7.05
CA MET A 1 -3.97 -18.13 -6.62
C MET A 1 -4.59 -18.05 -5.24
N PRO A 2 -3.84 -17.82 -4.17
CA PRO A 2 -4.47 -17.51 -2.90
C PRO A 2 -5.08 -16.12 -3.03
N ARG A 3 -6.40 -16.08 -3.09
CA ARG A 3 -7.15 -14.83 -2.93
C ARG A 3 -6.75 -14.28 -1.56
N GLY A 4 -6.14 -13.10 -1.51
CA GLY A 4 -5.86 -12.41 -0.28
C GLY A 4 -7.11 -12.42 0.60
N ARG A 5 -6.95 -12.83 1.85
CA ARG A 5 -8.05 -12.95 2.81
C ARG A 5 -8.76 -11.61 2.90
N LYS A 6 -9.95 -11.52 2.33
CA LYS A 6 -10.79 -10.33 2.48
C LYS A 6 -11.19 -10.27 3.95
N LEU A 7 -11.05 -9.10 4.57
CA LEU A 7 -11.60 -8.86 5.88
C LEU A 7 -13.14 -9.03 5.83
N SER A 8 -13.70 -9.67 6.82
CA SER A 8 -15.15 -9.68 7.03
C SER A 8 -15.64 -8.26 7.36
N SER A 9 -16.95 -8.03 7.27
CA SER A 9 -17.53 -6.72 7.61
C SER A 9 -17.19 -6.30 9.05
N ALA A 10 -17.25 -7.22 10.00
CA ALA A 10 -16.92 -6.95 11.39
C ALA A 10 -15.42 -6.63 11.58
N GLU A 11 -14.53 -7.38 10.91
CA GLU A 11 -13.10 -7.10 10.93
C GLU A 11 -12.78 -5.75 10.29
N LEU A 12 -13.44 -5.40 9.18
CA LEU A 12 -13.27 -4.11 8.52
C LEU A 12 -13.75 -2.94 9.39
N GLN A 13 -14.87 -3.11 10.09
CA GLN A 13 -15.38 -2.13 11.06
C GLN A 13 -14.37 -1.89 12.19
N LEU A 14 -13.88 -2.95 12.80
CA LEU A 14 -12.94 -2.86 13.91
C LEU A 14 -11.59 -2.28 13.50
N ALA A 15 -11.05 -2.68 12.37
CA ALA A 15 -9.82 -2.13 11.81
C ALA A 15 -10.00 -0.65 11.41
N SER A 16 -11.17 -0.26 10.87
CA SER A 16 -11.49 1.13 10.56
C SER A 16 -11.55 1.99 11.81
N LEU A 17 -12.18 1.51 12.90
CA LEU A 17 -12.18 2.20 14.19
C LEU A 17 -10.76 2.40 14.73
N SER A 18 -9.90 1.39 14.62
CA SER A 18 -8.50 1.50 15.04
C SER A 18 -7.76 2.61 14.29
N LEU A 19 -7.94 2.71 12.98
CA LEU A 19 -7.34 3.76 12.17
C LEU A 19 -7.94 5.15 12.42
N LEU A 20 -9.24 5.22 12.76
CA LEU A 20 -9.90 6.47 13.16
C LEU A 20 -9.50 6.92 14.58
N ALA A 21 -9.10 6.00 15.45
CA ALA A 21 -8.58 6.32 16.78
C ALA A 21 -7.24 7.05 16.73
N GLU A 22 -6.44 6.83 15.68
CA GLU A 22 -5.17 7.55 15.47
C GLU A 22 -5.42 9.02 15.10
N LYS A 23 -6.34 9.27 14.18
CA LYS A 23 -6.75 10.60 13.72
C LYS A 23 -8.03 10.53 12.90
N PRO A 24 -8.81 11.64 12.83
CA PRO A 24 -9.91 11.75 11.88
C PRO A 24 -9.45 11.56 10.43
N ARG A 25 -10.30 10.92 9.62
CA ARG A 25 -9.99 10.61 8.21
C ARG A 25 -11.23 10.76 7.33
N HIS A 26 -11.01 11.14 6.08
CA HIS A 26 -12.00 10.96 5.02
C HIS A 26 -12.04 9.49 4.56
N GLY A 27 -13.12 9.08 3.91
CA GLY A 27 -13.26 7.70 3.44
C GLY A 27 -12.12 7.27 2.50
N TYR A 28 -11.69 8.13 1.59
CA TYR A 28 -10.58 7.83 0.69
C TYR A 28 -9.22 7.72 1.43
N GLU A 29 -9.03 8.52 2.50
CA GLU A 29 -7.81 8.43 3.32
C GLU A 29 -7.77 7.15 4.13
N LEU A 30 -8.94 6.64 4.52
CA LEU A 30 -9.05 5.34 5.19
C LEU A 30 -8.69 4.19 4.24
N ILE A 31 -9.17 4.23 3.00
CA ILE A 31 -8.77 3.28 1.95
C ILE A 31 -7.25 3.30 1.76
N LYS A 32 -6.67 4.50 1.64
CA LYS A 32 -5.23 4.69 1.51
C LYS A 32 -4.46 4.19 2.74
N ALA A 33 -4.97 4.39 3.94
CA ALA A 33 -4.33 3.90 5.16
C ALA A 33 -4.26 2.36 5.19
N PHE A 34 -5.29 1.66 4.74
CA PHE A 34 -5.23 0.19 4.58
C PHE A 34 -4.23 -0.25 3.51
N GLU A 35 -4.16 0.48 2.41
CA GLU A 35 -3.21 0.22 1.33
C GLU A 35 -1.77 0.43 1.81
N ASP A 36 -1.49 1.54 2.49
CA ASP A 36 -0.17 1.86 3.04
C ASP A 36 0.26 0.83 4.09
N LEU A 37 -0.65 0.46 5.01
CA LEU A 37 -0.39 -0.53 6.06
C LEU A 37 -0.01 -1.91 5.50
N SER A 38 -0.59 -2.29 4.38
CA SER A 38 -0.35 -3.58 3.71
C SER A 38 0.64 -3.50 2.55
N ASN A 39 1.37 -2.41 2.39
CA ASN A 39 2.27 -2.17 1.26
C ASN A 39 1.59 -2.40 -0.11
N GLY A 40 0.34 -1.98 -0.24
CA GLY A 40 -0.45 -2.08 -1.46
C GLY A 40 -1.13 -3.44 -1.70
N PHE A 41 -1.04 -4.41 -0.77
CA PHE A 41 -1.64 -5.75 -0.95
C PHE A 41 -3.09 -5.85 -0.52
N TYR A 42 -3.55 -4.96 0.34
CA TYR A 42 -4.93 -4.87 0.74
C TYR A 42 -5.41 -3.43 0.58
N SER A 43 -6.35 -3.22 -0.32
CA SER A 43 -7.03 -1.95 -0.54
C SER A 43 -8.54 -2.23 -0.60
N PRO A 44 -9.30 -1.92 0.46
CA PRO A 44 -10.74 -2.11 0.44
C PRO A 44 -11.37 -1.19 -0.60
N SER A 45 -12.33 -1.70 -1.36
CA SER A 45 -13.02 -0.89 -2.36
C SER A 45 -13.90 0.19 -1.71
N PRO A 46 -14.20 1.29 -2.41
CA PRO A 46 -15.19 2.27 -1.95
C PRO A 46 -16.53 1.64 -1.56
N GLY A 47 -16.98 0.61 -2.31
CA GLY A 47 -18.19 -0.14 -2.01
C GLY A 47 -18.15 -0.95 -0.71
N MET A 48 -16.98 -1.13 -0.11
CA MET A 48 -16.81 -1.74 1.22
C MET A 48 -16.65 -0.68 2.30
N ILE A 49 -15.85 0.34 2.08
CA ILE A 49 -15.50 1.35 3.08
C ILE A 49 -16.68 2.29 3.38
N TYR A 50 -17.34 2.83 2.36
CA TYR A 50 -18.43 3.78 2.62
C TYR A 50 -19.63 3.18 3.37
N PRO A 51 -20.11 1.96 3.06
CA PRO A 51 -21.12 1.31 3.90
C PRO A 51 -20.63 1.03 5.33
N THR A 52 -19.35 0.68 5.51
CA THR A 52 -18.75 0.49 6.83
C THR A 52 -18.78 1.80 7.63
N LEU A 53 -18.36 2.92 7.03
CA LEU A 53 -18.37 4.22 7.68
C LEU A 53 -19.80 4.69 8.00
N THR A 54 -20.74 4.46 7.10
CA THR A 54 -22.16 4.74 7.34
C THR A 54 -22.68 3.94 8.55
N TYR A 55 -22.36 2.66 8.61
CA TYR A 55 -22.73 1.82 9.75
C TYR A 55 -22.13 2.35 11.07
N LEU A 56 -20.83 2.69 11.08
CA LEU A 56 -20.16 3.23 12.27
C LEU A 56 -20.77 4.55 12.74
N GLU A 57 -21.21 5.41 11.81
CA GLU A 57 -21.97 6.64 12.09
C GLU A 57 -23.33 6.33 12.70
N GLU A 58 -24.11 5.42 12.09
CA GLU A 58 -25.46 5.04 12.51
C GLU A 58 -25.50 4.41 13.91
N VAL A 59 -24.50 3.58 14.26
CA VAL A 59 -24.40 2.96 15.59
C VAL A 59 -23.74 3.87 16.63
N GLY A 60 -23.32 5.07 16.24
CA GLY A 60 -22.68 6.05 17.13
C GLY A 60 -21.24 5.76 17.50
N PHE A 61 -20.55 4.90 16.75
CA PHE A 61 -19.12 4.60 16.94
C PHE A 61 -18.21 5.61 16.26
N ALA A 62 -18.71 6.33 15.27
CA ALA A 62 -18.01 7.43 14.62
C ALA A 62 -18.91 8.66 14.55
N THR A 63 -18.30 9.83 14.61
CA THR A 63 -18.92 11.12 14.33
C THR A 63 -18.50 11.61 12.96
N VAL A 64 -19.34 12.43 12.34
CA VAL A 64 -19.08 13.01 11.01
C VAL A 64 -19.15 14.52 11.10
N THR A 65 -18.15 15.18 10.55
CA THR A 65 -18.16 16.62 10.27
C THR A 65 -17.97 16.84 8.77
N LEU A 66 -18.49 17.95 8.26
CA LEU A 66 -18.28 18.34 6.88
C LEU A 66 -17.00 19.16 6.78
N ASP A 67 -16.10 18.72 5.93
CA ASP A 67 -14.92 19.44 5.49
C ASP A 67 -15.11 19.82 4.01
N GLY A 68 -15.64 21.02 3.77
CA GLY A 68 -16.16 21.40 2.47
C GLY A 68 -17.33 20.51 2.05
N SER A 69 -17.22 19.82 0.92
CA SER A 69 -18.20 18.86 0.41
C SER A 69 -17.96 17.41 0.86
N ARG A 70 -16.92 17.16 1.67
CA ARG A 70 -16.48 15.82 2.06
C ARG A 70 -16.83 15.54 3.52
N LYS A 71 -17.20 14.30 3.80
CA LYS A 71 -17.39 13.80 5.17
C LYS A 71 -16.03 13.46 5.79
N LEU A 72 -15.73 14.06 6.93
CA LEU A 72 -14.60 13.71 7.79
C LEU A 72 -15.13 12.90 8.97
N TYR A 73 -14.62 11.69 9.12
CA TYR A 73 -15.03 10.76 10.18
C TYR A 73 -14.01 10.79 11.31
N ALA A 74 -14.51 10.80 12.54
CA ALA A 74 -13.72 10.70 13.77
C ALA A 74 -14.32 9.62 14.67
N ILE A 75 -13.49 8.95 15.46
CA ILE A 75 -13.99 7.98 16.43
C ILE A 75 -14.79 8.70 17.51
N ALA A 76 -15.95 8.15 17.89
CA ALA A 76 -16.76 8.62 18.99
C ALA A 76 -16.39 7.91 20.29
N GLU A 77 -16.83 8.40 21.44
CA GLU A 77 -16.57 7.79 22.75
C GLU A 77 -17.07 6.33 22.82
N ALA A 78 -18.26 6.05 22.30
CA ALA A 78 -18.78 4.69 22.21
C ALA A 78 -17.93 3.80 21.28
N GLY A 79 -17.42 4.36 20.18
CA GLY A 79 -16.49 3.66 19.28
C GLY A 79 -15.16 3.36 19.94
N GLN A 80 -14.62 4.29 20.74
CA GLN A 80 -13.40 4.09 21.51
C GLN A 80 -13.59 2.98 22.56
N THR A 81 -14.72 3.01 23.28
CA THR A 81 -15.05 1.96 24.25
C THR A 81 -15.14 0.58 23.57
N HIS A 82 -15.82 0.51 22.41
CA HIS A 82 -15.93 -0.73 21.64
C HIS A 82 -14.57 -1.22 21.16
N LEU A 83 -13.72 -0.31 20.68
CA LEU A 83 -12.33 -0.62 20.25
C LEU A 83 -11.51 -1.16 21.42
N ASP A 84 -11.60 -0.53 22.60
CA ASP A 84 -10.83 -0.93 23.78
C ASP A 84 -11.24 -2.33 24.29
N GLN A 85 -12.53 -2.66 24.21
CA GLN A 85 -13.03 -4.00 24.52
C GLN A 85 -12.53 -5.08 23.54
N ASN A 86 -12.19 -4.69 22.31
CA ASN A 86 -11.74 -5.58 21.24
C ASN A 86 -10.30 -5.28 20.81
N ARG A 87 -9.52 -4.59 21.66
CA ARG A 87 -8.17 -4.09 21.33
C ARG A 87 -7.25 -5.19 20.81
N ALA A 88 -7.19 -6.32 21.49
CA ALA A 88 -6.33 -7.44 21.08
C ALA A 88 -6.68 -7.96 19.67
N GLN A 89 -7.96 -7.98 19.32
CA GLN A 89 -8.41 -8.39 17.99
C GLN A 89 -8.08 -7.32 16.94
N ALA A 90 -8.28 -6.04 17.25
CA ALA A 90 -7.94 -4.92 16.38
C ALA A 90 -6.43 -4.92 16.06
N ASP A 91 -5.59 -5.01 17.08
CA ASP A 91 -4.14 -5.03 16.93
C ASP A 91 -3.67 -6.25 16.13
N ALA A 92 -4.26 -7.42 16.36
CA ALA A 92 -3.97 -8.62 15.58
C ALA A 92 -4.35 -8.49 14.10
N LEU A 93 -5.47 -7.82 13.79
CA LEU A 93 -5.90 -7.53 12.42
C LEU A 93 -4.91 -6.62 11.70
N LEU A 94 -4.54 -5.50 12.31
CA LEU A 94 -3.58 -4.56 11.72
C LEU A 94 -2.20 -5.20 11.56
N ALA A 95 -1.71 -5.91 12.58
CA ALA A 95 -0.45 -6.64 12.50
C ALA A 95 -0.45 -7.72 11.41
N SER A 96 -1.59 -8.37 11.17
CA SER A 96 -1.77 -9.34 10.08
C SER A 96 -1.63 -8.67 8.70
N LEU A 97 -2.21 -7.48 8.51
CA LEU A 97 -2.09 -6.72 7.26
C LEU A 97 -0.64 -6.26 7.01
N GLU A 98 0.03 -5.75 8.04
CA GLU A 98 1.45 -5.38 7.96
C GLU A 98 2.35 -6.58 7.62
N LYS A 99 2.10 -7.72 8.26
CA LYS A 99 2.84 -8.95 8.01
C LYS A 99 2.65 -9.45 6.58
N ILE A 100 1.43 -9.39 6.06
CA ILE A 100 1.15 -9.72 4.66
C ILE A 100 1.92 -8.78 3.74
N GLY A 101 1.89 -7.47 4.00
CA GLY A 101 2.62 -6.46 3.23
C GLY A 101 4.12 -6.75 3.17
N LYS A 102 4.75 -6.96 4.33
CA LYS A 102 6.18 -7.30 4.43
C LYS A 102 6.54 -8.59 3.68
N ARG A 103 5.74 -9.66 3.88
CA ARG A 103 5.96 -10.96 3.24
C ARG A 103 5.83 -10.88 1.71
N MET A 104 4.88 -10.11 1.22
CA MET A 104 4.68 -9.94 -0.22
C MET A 104 5.75 -9.06 -0.84
N ASP A 105 6.28 -8.08 -0.11
CA ASP A 105 7.44 -7.31 -0.56
C ASP A 105 8.69 -8.19 -0.67
N GLU A 106 8.91 -9.09 0.28
CA GLU A 106 10.00 -10.08 0.20
C GLU A 106 9.85 -10.98 -1.02
N VAL A 107 8.65 -11.50 -1.27
CA VAL A 107 8.32 -12.29 -2.46
C VAL A 107 8.53 -11.47 -3.73
N ARG A 108 8.06 -10.22 -3.76
CA ARG A 108 8.24 -9.31 -4.90
C ARG A 108 9.73 -9.07 -5.19
N ARG A 109 10.54 -8.86 -4.16
CA ARG A 109 12.00 -8.70 -4.29
C ARG A 109 12.65 -9.98 -4.82
N ALA A 110 12.26 -11.14 -4.31
CA ALA A 110 12.78 -12.43 -4.77
C ALA A 110 12.43 -12.71 -6.23
N PHE A 111 11.19 -12.38 -6.67
CA PHE A 111 10.76 -12.57 -8.07
C PHE A 111 11.24 -11.46 -9.02
N ALA A 112 11.49 -10.26 -8.53
CA ALA A 112 11.98 -9.15 -9.35
C ALA A 112 13.49 -9.28 -9.67
N GLY A 113 14.14 -10.34 -9.20
CA GLY A 113 15.60 -10.47 -9.33
C GLY A 113 16.32 -9.33 -8.61
N GLU A 114 15.66 -8.73 -7.60
CA GLU A 114 16.38 -7.90 -6.66
C GLU A 114 17.29 -8.81 -5.83
N ALA A 115 18.39 -9.19 -6.46
CA ALA A 115 19.55 -9.56 -5.71
C ALA A 115 19.71 -8.49 -4.63
N SER A 116 19.61 -8.93 -3.42
CA SER A 116 19.97 -8.26 -2.20
C SER A 116 21.16 -7.33 -2.47
N GLY A 117 21.29 -6.24 -1.77
CA GLY A 117 22.40 -5.28 -1.78
C GLY A 117 23.78 -5.58 -2.38
N ASP A 118 24.01 -6.80 -2.86
CA ASP A 118 25.25 -7.28 -3.49
C ASP A 118 25.55 -6.62 -4.84
N ASP A 119 24.51 -6.30 -5.66
CA ASP A 119 24.76 -5.69 -6.98
C ASP A 119 25.36 -4.27 -6.86
N ALA A 120 25.05 -3.55 -5.77
CA ALA A 120 25.61 -2.23 -5.52
C ALA A 120 27.00 -2.30 -4.85
N GLU A 121 27.30 -3.41 -4.18
CA GLU A 121 28.62 -3.68 -3.60
C GLU A 121 29.63 -4.06 -4.68
N SER A 122 29.15 -4.63 -5.79
CA SER A 122 29.93 -5.03 -6.95
C SER A 122 30.35 -3.85 -7.84
N LEU A 123 29.67 -2.70 -7.78
CA LEU A 123 29.90 -1.52 -8.63
C LEU A 123 30.88 -0.47 -8.05
N GLY A 124 31.85 -0.89 -7.22
CA GLY A 124 32.91 -0.01 -6.71
C GLY A 124 32.49 0.87 -5.53
N GLY A 125 33.28 0.84 -4.49
CA GLY A 125 32.99 1.29 -3.13
C GLY A 125 32.78 2.80 -2.87
N GLU A 126 32.43 3.62 -3.86
CA GLU A 126 32.12 5.04 -3.61
C GLU A 126 30.65 5.23 -3.17
N PRO A 127 30.40 5.81 -1.99
CA PRO A 127 29.02 6.01 -1.48
C PRO A 127 28.13 6.81 -2.42
N GLY A 128 28.66 7.77 -3.16
CA GLY A 128 27.92 8.58 -4.12
C GLY A 128 27.45 7.80 -5.36
N LEU A 129 28.25 6.82 -5.79
CA LEU A 129 27.93 5.98 -6.96
C LEU A 129 26.79 5.01 -6.65
N ARG A 130 26.75 4.44 -5.44
CA ARG A 130 25.63 3.64 -4.95
C ARG A 130 24.32 4.39 -4.98
N GLU A 131 24.30 5.60 -4.45
CA GLU A 131 23.09 6.42 -4.42
C GLU A 131 22.62 6.79 -5.83
N ALA A 132 23.55 7.14 -6.72
CA ALA A 132 23.26 7.43 -8.12
C ALA A 132 22.67 6.22 -8.84
N PHE A 133 23.19 5.01 -8.61
CA PHE A 133 22.68 3.77 -9.18
C PHE A 133 21.26 3.45 -8.69
N HIS A 134 21.01 3.58 -7.37
CA HIS A 134 19.68 3.39 -6.82
C HIS A 134 18.66 4.39 -7.38
N LYS A 135 19.03 5.67 -7.52
CA LYS A 135 18.19 6.68 -8.13
C LYS A 135 17.88 6.37 -9.59
N ALA A 136 18.86 5.94 -10.37
CA ALA A 136 18.68 5.57 -11.77
C ALA A 136 17.75 4.37 -11.94
N ARG A 137 17.93 3.30 -11.15
CA ARG A 137 17.02 2.14 -11.14
C ARG A 137 15.60 2.52 -10.73
N HIS A 138 15.46 3.32 -9.69
CA HIS A 138 14.14 3.76 -9.23
C HIS A 138 13.41 4.57 -10.29
N ARG A 139 14.11 5.51 -10.92
CA ARG A 139 13.55 6.33 -12.02
C ARG A 139 13.13 5.49 -13.22
N LEU A 140 13.92 4.47 -13.58
CA LEU A 140 13.60 3.54 -14.67
C LEU A 140 12.32 2.74 -14.34
N ARG A 141 12.20 2.22 -13.12
CA ARG A 141 11.00 1.49 -12.68
C ARG A 141 9.75 2.37 -12.69
N GLN A 142 9.84 3.60 -12.23
CA GLN A 142 8.73 4.55 -12.31
C GLN A 142 8.31 4.80 -13.74
N ALA A 143 9.25 5.08 -14.63
CA ALA A 143 8.97 5.34 -16.04
C ALA A 143 8.27 4.16 -16.74
N ILE A 144 8.64 2.92 -16.39
CA ILE A 144 7.97 1.70 -16.87
C ILE A 144 6.58 1.57 -16.24
N GLY A 145 6.47 1.83 -14.93
CA GLY A 145 5.23 1.74 -14.17
C GLY A 145 4.15 2.69 -14.67
N ASP A 146 4.53 3.92 -15.01
CA ASP A 146 3.65 4.97 -15.53
C ASP A 146 3.08 4.62 -16.93
N ARG A 147 3.68 3.66 -17.60
CA ARG A 147 3.25 3.18 -18.93
C ARG A 147 2.47 1.87 -18.89
N ARG A 148 1.99 1.44 -17.71
CA ARG A 148 1.12 0.25 -17.59
C ARG A 148 -0.17 0.47 -18.39
N GLY A 149 -0.49 -0.51 -19.26
CA GLY A 149 -1.66 -0.42 -20.13
C GLY A 149 -1.47 0.45 -21.37
N CYS A 150 -0.24 0.81 -21.73
CA CYS A 150 0.06 1.54 -22.96
C CYS A 150 -0.29 0.71 -24.21
N PRO A 151 -0.54 1.35 -25.38
CA PRO A 151 -0.76 0.68 -26.64
C PRO A 151 0.40 -0.25 -27.03
N PRO A 152 0.13 -1.33 -27.79
CA PRO A 152 1.14 -2.33 -28.18
C PRO A 152 2.38 -1.74 -28.85
N ASP A 153 2.22 -0.65 -29.61
CA ASP A 153 3.35 0.01 -30.29
C ASP A 153 4.29 0.69 -29.31
N GLN A 154 3.74 1.34 -28.28
CA GLN A 154 4.56 1.93 -27.20
C GLN A 154 5.23 0.84 -26.35
N ALA A 155 4.54 -0.27 -26.10
CA ALA A 155 5.13 -1.41 -25.41
C ALA A 155 6.34 -1.98 -26.16
N ARG A 156 6.24 -2.12 -27.49
CA ARG A 156 7.37 -2.54 -28.35
C ARG A 156 8.55 -1.58 -28.29
N GLN A 157 8.30 -0.28 -28.27
CA GLN A 157 9.35 0.72 -28.12
C GLN A 157 10.05 0.64 -26.77
N ILE A 158 9.30 0.44 -25.69
CA ILE A 158 9.86 0.27 -24.33
C ILE A 158 10.75 -0.97 -24.30
N ILE A 159 10.29 -2.10 -24.83
CA ILE A 159 11.06 -3.35 -24.91
C ILE A 159 12.37 -3.12 -25.70
N ALA A 160 12.32 -2.43 -26.82
CA ALA A 160 13.51 -2.12 -27.62
C ALA A 160 14.52 -1.25 -26.86
N VAL A 161 14.05 -0.27 -26.08
CA VAL A 161 14.93 0.57 -25.26
C VAL A 161 15.59 -0.24 -24.15
N LEU A 162 14.82 -1.11 -23.47
CA LEU A 162 15.35 -1.94 -22.39
C LEU A 162 16.38 -2.97 -22.88
N ASN A 163 16.13 -3.62 -24.03
CA ASN A 163 17.08 -4.56 -24.62
C ASN A 163 18.38 -3.86 -25.01
N ARG A 164 18.30 -2.69 -25.63
CA ARG A 164 19.50 -1.91 -25.99
C ARG A 164 20.31 -1.49 -24.77
N ALA A 165 19.62 -1.04 -23.70
CA ALA A 165 20.30 -0.68 -22.46
C ALA A 165 20.98 -1.90 -21.81
N ALA A 166 20.38 -3.08 -21.88
CA ALA A 166 20.99 -4.31 -21.41
C ALA A 166 22.25 -4.67 -22.22
N GLU A 167 22.18 -4.64 -23.56
CA GLU A 167 23.31 -4.90 -24.45
C GLU A 167 24.47 -3.91 -24.23
N GLU A 168 24.15 -2.62 -24.01
CA GLU A 168 25.16 -1.60 -23.70
C GLU A 168 25.86 -1.86 -22.37
N ILE A 169 25.13 -2.32 -21.34
CA ILE A 169 25.69 -2.66 -20.01
C ILE A 169 26.55 -3.94 -20.10
N GLU A 170 26.11 -4.95 -20.85
CA GLU A 170 26.85 -6.22 -21.05
C GLU A 170 28.17 -6.00 -21.80
N GLY A 171 28.29 -4.91 -22.55
CA GLY A 171 29.47 -4.55 -23.32
C GLY A 171 30.51 -3.68 -22.60
N LEU A 172 30.20 -3.28 -21.31
CA LEU A 172 31.14 -2.49 -20.50
C LEU A 172 32.18 -3.36 -19.79
#